data_4c175038a8d9f0b91c2d3bef8c678b65
#
_entry.id   4c175038a8d9f0b91c2d3bef8c678b65
#
_cell.length_a   1.000
_cell.length_b   1.000
_cell.length_c   1.000
_cell.angle_alpha   90.00
_cell.angle_beta   90.00
_cell.angle_gamma   90.00
#
_symmetry.space_group_name_H-M   'P 1'
#
loop_
_entity.id
_entity.type
_entity.pdbx_description
1 polymer ?
#
loop_
_entity_poly.entity_id
_entity_poly.type
_entity_poly.pdbx_seq_one_letter_code
_entity_poly.pdbx_strand_id
1 'polypeptide(L)'
;IDFLAECCRRNLLAGDEHAMLQGVLEVSETHVRDIMVPRSHMVVLDQEDSPDTLLEIIVDSGHSRFPVIGEDRDEVVGILLAKDLLHYFKEYGSEKQFDIHTMLRPPVFIPESKRLNMLLTEFRESQNHMAIVVDEYGGVAGLATIEDVLEQIVGDIDDEHDAEELEYIQDQKNGSFLVLALTRIEDFNEFFDVSMSDEEYDTIGGLIMHELGRLPRRGEILEFEKFQFKTLRADRRRIHSVEVSPRQDNSSQ
;
A
#
# COMPACT_ATOMS: atom_id res chain seq x y z
N ILE A 1 20.91 -7.29 15.82
CA ILE A 1 19.74 -6.48 16.23
C ILE A 1 20.07 -5.67 17.48
N ASP A 2 20.56 -6.28 18.58
CA ASP A 2 20.88 -5.58 19.83
C ASP A 2 21.95 -4.46 19.66
N PHE A 3 22.90 -4.63 18.73
CA PHE A 3 23.91 -3.62 18.45
C PHE A 3 23.34 -2.37 17.77
N LEU A 4 22.40 -2.52 16.83
CA LEU A 4 21.71 -1.41 16.16
C LEU A 4 20.86 -0.61 17.15
N ALA A 5 20.13 -1.28 18.03
CA ALA A 5 19.36 -0.64 19.10
C ALA A 5 20.26 0.15 20.07
N GLU A 6 21.47 -0.32 20.34
CA GLU A 6 22.44 0.41 21.17
C GLU A 6 22.98 1.66 20.46
N CYS A 7 23.18 1.61 19.13
CA CYS A 7 23.58 2.77 18.34
C CYS A 7 22.50 3.87 18.35
N CYS A 8 21.23 3.51 18.26
CA CYS A 8 20.11 4.46 18.40
C CYS A 8 20.10 5.11 19.78
N ARG A 9 20.21 4.31 20.87
CA ARG A 9 20.25 4.84 22.24
C ARG A 9 21.40 5.82 22.48
N ARG A 10 22.48 5.70 21.73
CA ARG A 10 23.64 6.62 21.78
C ARG A 10 23.57 7.78 20.81
N ASN A 11 22.43 7.98 20.12
CA ASN A 11 22.26 8.99 19.07
C ASN A 11 23.32 8.92 17.94
N LEU A 12 23.78 7.70 17.62
CA LEU A 12 24.72 7.44 16.52
C LEU A 12 23.98 7.07 15.22
N LEU A 13 22.69 6.77 15.31
CA LEU A 13 21.76 6.47 14.20
C LEU A 13 20.45 7.20 14.47
N ALA A 14 19.88 7.80 13.44
CA ALA A 14 18.51 8.30 13.48
C ALA A 14 17.51 7.13 13.51
N GLY A 15 16.26 7.39 13.91
CA GLY A 15 15.26 6.34 14.05
C GLY A 15 14.91 5.67 12.72
N ASP A 16 14.82 6.45 11.66
CA ASP A 16 14.59 6.03 10.27
C ASP A 16 15.76 5.21 9.71
N GLU A 17 17.01 5.64 9.95
CA GLU A 17 18.21 4.86 9.56
C GLU A 17 18.25 3.49 10.25
N HIS A 18 17.82 3.42 11.52
CA HIS A 18 17.72 2.16 12.24
C HIS A 18 16.65 1.25 11.61
N ALA A 19 15.47 1.79 11.29
CA ALA A 19 14.38 1.06 10.66
C ALA A 19 14.79 0.50 9.29
N MET A 20 15.44 1.31 8.44
CA MET A 20 15.96 0.88 7.16
C MET A 20 16.99 -0.25 7.29
N LEU A 21 17.94 -0.13 8.24
CA LEU A 21 18.95 -1.17 8.47
C LEU A 21 18.29 -2.48 8.96
N GLN A 22 17.25 -2.38 9.76
CA GLN A 22 16.48 -3.54 10.20
C GLN A 22 15.74 -4.17 9.02
N GLY A 23 15.09 -3.37 8.16
CA GLY A 23 14.42 -3.84 6.95
C GLY A 23 15.38 -4.57 5.99
N VAL A 24 16.59 -4.06 5.79
CA VAL A 24 17.62 -4.73 4.97
C VAL A 24 17.96 -6.13 5.51
N LEU A 25 18.01 -6.31 6.83
CA LEU A 25 18.27 -7.62 7.43
C LEU A 25 17.06 -8.55 7.27
N GLU A 26 15.84 -8.03 7.47
CA GLU A 26 14.60 -8.80 7.37
C GLU A 26 14.32 -9.28 5.95
N VAL A 27 14.59 -8.47 4.93
CA VAL A 27 14.46 -8.85 3.50
C VAL A 27 15.25 -10.11 3.15
N SER A 28 16.35 -10.39 3.84
CA SER A 28 17.15 -11.59 3.62
C SER A 28 16.47 -12.88 4.12
N GLU A 29 15.51 -12.77 5.02
CA GLU A 29 14.79 -13.92 5.62
C GLU A 29 13.34 -14.03 5.12
N THR A 30 12.76 -12.94 4.63
CA THR A 30 11.38 -12.84 4.15
C THR A 30 11.24 -13.49 2.76
N HIS A 31 10.10 -14.14 2.50
CA HIS A 31 9.80 -14.78 1.23
C HIS A 31 8.77 -13.97 0.43
N VAL A 32 8.73 -14.20 -0.87
CA VAL A 32 7.81 -13.53 -1.81
C VAL A 32 6.35 -13.69 -1.38
N ARG A 33 5.94 -14.87 -0.93
CA ARG A 33 4.56 -15.13 -0.44
C ARG A 33 4.11 -14.23 0.70
N ASP A 34 5.07 -13.68 1.46
CA ASP A 34 4.77 -12.87 2.64
C ASP A 34 4.40 -11.43 2.27
N ILE A 35 4.79 -10.99 1.04
CA ILE A 35 4.58 -9.61 0.55
C ILE A 35 3.77 -9.52 -0.75
N MET A 36 3.63 -10.63 -1.49
CA MET A 36 2.98 -10.62 -2.80
C MET A 36 1.53 -10.14 -2.72
N VAL A 37 1.07 -9.53 -3.81
CA VAL A 37 -0.35 -9.30 -4.06
C VAL A 37 -0.98 -10.64 -4.41
N PRO A 38 -1.90 -11.19 -3.59
CA PRO A 38 -2.53 -12.48 -3.86
C PRO A 38 -3.36 -12.44 -5.15
N ARG A 39 -3.50 -13.58 -5.83
CA ARG A 39 -4.27 -13.74 -7.06
C ARG A 39 -5.67 -13.08 -7.02
N SER A 40 -6.36 -13.19 -5.89
CA SER A 40 -7.71 -12.61 -5.71
C SER A 40 -7.74 -11.07 -5.74
N HIS A 41 -6.61 -10.43 -5.52
CA HIS A 41 -6.46 -8.97 -5.49
C HIS A 41 -5.72 -8.40 -6.71
N MET A 42 -5.25 -9.28 -7.61
CA MET A 42 -4.60 -8.84 -8.84
C MET A 42 -5.59 -8.14 -9.77
N VAL A 43 -5.23 -6.96 -10.24
CA VAL A 43 -5.87 -6.34 -11.40
C VAL A 43 -5.20 -6.89 -12.65
N VAL A 44 -5.95 -7.60 -13.46
CA VAL A 44 -5.49 -8.24 -14.70
C VAL A 44 -6.30 -7.72 -15.88
N LEU A 45 -5.72 -7.81 -17.08
CA LEU A 45 -6.38 -7.47 -18.35
C LEU A 45 -6.61 -8.75 -19.13
N ASP A 46 -7.74 -8.84 -19.85
CA ASP A 46 -7.99 -9.95 -20.76
C ASP A 46 -7.45 -9.60 -22.16
N GLN A 47 -6.78 -10.55 -22.80
CA GLN A 47 -6.23 -10.33 -24.15
C GLN A 47 -7.31 -10.09 -25.21
N GLU A 48 -8.55 -10.50 -24.95
CA GLU A 48 -9.70 -10.33 -25.86
C GLU A 48 -10.47 -9.03 -25.63
N ASP A 49 -10.16 -8.29 -24.55
CA ASP A 49 -10.80 -7.03 -24.24
C ASP A 49 -10.51 -5.97 -25.31
N SER A 50 -11.53 -5.11 -25.52
CA SER A 50 -11.37 -3.97 -26.42
C SER A 50 -10.39 -2.95 -25.84
N PRO A 51 -9.69 -2.15 -26.70
CA PRO A 51 -8.78 -1.10 -26.21
C PRO A 51 -9.45 -0.12 -25.23
N ASP A 52 -10.72 0.22 -25.47
CA ASP A 52 -11.48 1.14 -24.61
C ASP A 52 -11.72 0.52 -23.22
N THR A 53 -12.08 -0.78 -23.15
CA THR A 53 -12.24 -1.51 -21.88
C THR A 53 -10.92 -1.58 -21.11
N LEU A 54 -9.82 -1.90 -21.81
CA LEU A 54 -8.48 -1.92 -21.21
C LEU A 54 -8.11 -0.55 -20.64
N LEU A 55 -8.44 0.52 -21.35
CA LEU A 55 -8.15 1.89 -20.90
C LEU A 55 -8.94 2.24 -19.64
N GLU A 56 -10.23 1.88 -19.55
CA GLU A 56 -11.04 2.09 -18.35
C GLU A 56 -10.43 1.41 -17.13
N ILE A 57 -10.06 0.11 -17.25
CA ILE A 57 -9.43 -0.63 -16.14
C ILE A 57 -8.11 0.03 -15.70
N ILE A 58 -7.29 0.47 -16.66
CA ILE A 58 -6.01 1.13 -16.39
C ILE A 58 -6.19 2.46 -15.66
N VAL A 59 -7.14 3.27 -16.10
CA VAL A 59 -7.42 4.58 -15.48
C VAL A 59 -7.99 4.42 -14.08
N ASP A 60 -8.95 3.51 -13.91
CA ASP A 60 -9.62 3.31 -12.62
C ASP A 60 -8.68 2.72 -11.55
N SER A 61 -7.77 1.82 -11.97
CA SER A 61 -6.83 1.20 -11.04
C SER A 61 -5.61 2.05 -10.71
N GLY A 62 -5.20 2.95 -11.61
CA GLY A 62 -4.02 3.80 -11.46
C GLY A 62 -2.68 3.07 -11.49
N HIS A 63 -2.66 1.76 -11.84
CA HIS A 63 -1.43 0.98 -11.91
C HIS A 63 -0.66 1.27 -13.20
N SER A 64 0.65 1.02 -13.17
CA SER A 64 1.54 1.23 -14.32
C SER A 64 1.77 -0.03 -15.16
N ARG A 65 1.57 -1.21 -14.58
CA ARG A 65 1.85 -2.53 -15.19
C ARG A 65 0.72 -3.48 -14.90
N PHE A 66 0.33 -4.24 -15.91
CA PHE A 66 -0.80 -5.15 -15.83
C PHE A 66 -0.42 -6.52 -16.39
N PRO A 67 -0.61 -7.60 -15.65
CA PRO A 67 -0.63 -8.92 -16.22
C PRO A 67 -1.78 -9.06 -17.22
N VAL A 68 -1.50 -9.57 -18.41
CA VAL A 68 -2.50 -9.90 -19.42
C VAL A 68 -2.70 -11.41 -19.40
N ILE A 69 -3.94 -11.85 -19.25
CA ILE A 69 -4.33 -13.26 -19.20
C ILE A 69 -4.89 -13.72 -20.53
N GLY A 70 -4.72 -15.02 -20.80
CA GLY A 70 -5.30 -15.73 -21.93
C GLY A 70 -6.69 -16.28 -21.62
N GLU A 71 -6.97 -17.51 -22.07
CA GLU A 71 -8.27 -18.18 -21.83
C GLU A 71 -8.48 -18.54 -20.35
N ASP A 72 -7.41 -18.73 -19.58
CA ASP A 72 -7.45 -19.04 -18.16
C ASP A 72 -6.70 -17.96 -17.36
N ARG A 73 -7.14 -17.71 -16.13
CA ARG A 73 -6.46 -16.81 -15.18
C ARG A 73 -5.08 -17.30 -14.75
N ASP A 74 -4.77 -18.58 -14.99
CA ASP A 74 -3.42 -19.13 -14.76
C ASP A 74 -2.50 -18.96 -15.99
N GLU A 75 -3.06 -18.56 -17.13
CA GLU A 75 -2.30 -18.31 -18.36
C GLU A 75 -1.97 -16.81 -18.48
N VAL A 76 -0.84 -16.40 -17.92
CA VAL A 76 -0.34 -15.03 -18.13
C VAL A 76 0.45 -14.97 -19.43
N VAL A 77 -0.13 -14.35 -20.46
CA VAL A 77 0.44 -14.23 -21.82
C VAL A 77 1.49 -13.11 -21.91
N GLY A 78 1.45 -12.12 -21.00
CA GLY A 78 2.40 -11.03 -21.00
C GLY A 78 2.11 -9.97 -19.95
N ILE A 79 2.95 -8.92 -19.95
CA ILE A 79 2.78 -7.73 -19.12
C ILE A 79 2.58 -6.52 -20.03
N LEU A 80 1.45 -5.84 -19.88
CA LEU A 80 1.18 -4.57 -20.54
C LEU A 80 1.61 -3.40 -19.65
N LEU A 81 2.30 -2.42 -20.23
CA LEU A 81 2.55 -1.15 -19.57
C LEU A 81 1.45 -0.14 -19.93
N ALA A 82 0.86 0.50 -18.93
CA ALA A 82 -0.17 1.54 -19.13
C ALA A 82 0.26 2.61 -20.15
N LYS A 83 1.52 3.05 -20.09
CA LYS A 83 2.07 4.05 -21.01
C LYS A 83 2.07 3.61 -22.48
N ASP A 84 2.23 2.30 -22.75
CA ASP A 84 2.29 1.78 -24.11
C ASP A 84 0.89 1.81 -24.74
N LEU A 85 -0.17 1.50 -23.95
CA LEU A 85 -1.56 1.66 -24.39
C LEU A 85 -1.93 3.15 -24.60
N LEU A 86 -1.53 4.03 -23.68
CA LEU A 86 -1.76 5.48 -23.83
C LEU A 86 -1.06 6.04 -25.08
N HIS A 87 0.13 5.50 -25.40
CA HIS A 87 0.84 5.88 -26.63
C HIS A 87 0.10 5.43 -27.89
N TYR A 88 -0.46 4.22 -27.87
CA TYR A 88 -1.31 3.71 -28.94
C TYR A 88 -2.51 4.64 -29.20
N PHE A 89 -3.27 5.02 -28.17
CA PHE A 89 -4.42 5.92 -28.32
C PHE A 89 -4.03 7.29 -28.85
N LYS A 90 -2.90 7.83 -28.41
CA LYS A 90 -2.39 9.13 -28.89
C LYS A 90 -2.03 9.10 -30.37
N GLU A 91 -1.49 7.98 -30.86
CA GLU A 91 -0.96 7.88 -32.22
C GLU A 91 -2.03 7.45 -33.24
N TYR A 92 -2.92 6.56 -32.86
CA TYR A 92 -3.85 5.87 -33.78
C TYR A 92 -5.33 6.11 -33.50
N GLY A 93 -5.69 6.61 -32.32
CA GLY A 93 -7.10 6.69 -31.90
C GLY A 93 -7.75 5.29 -31.88
N SER A 94 -9.08 5.25 -32.06
CA SER A 94 -9.85 3.99 -32.11
C SER A 94 -9.94 3.36 -33.51
N GLU A 95 -9.26 3.92 -34.52
CA GLU A 95 -9.49 3.58 -35.93
C GLU A 95 -8.56 2.48 -36.47
N LYS A 96 -7.47 2.12 -35.79
CA LYS A 96 -6.52 1.11 -36.25
C LYS A 96 -6.85 -0.27 -35.66
N GLN A 97 -6.56 -1.31 -36.41
CA GLN A 97 -6.63 -2.68 -35.89
C GLN A 97 -5.69 -2.82 -34.67
N PHE A 98 -6.33 -2.97 -33.49
CA PHE A 98 -5.62 -3.15 -32.22
C PHE A 98 -5.14 -4.61 -32.11
N ASP A 99 -3.89 -4.76 -31.74
CA ASP A 99 -3.32 -6.07 -31.40
C ASP A 99 -2.46 -5.91 -30.13
N ILE A 100 -3.03 -6.36 -29.01
CA ILE A 100 -2.38 -6.26 -27.70
C ILE A 100 -1.04 -6.97 -27.66
N HIS A 101 -0.89 -8.11 -28.38
CA HIS A 101 0.32 -8.93 -28.36
C HIS A 101 1.57 -8.17 -28.83
N THR A 102 1.41 -7.18 -29.69
CA THR A 102 2.52 -6.33 -30.17
C THR A 102 3.12 -5.44 -29.09
N MET A 103 2.38 -5.22 -27.99
CA MET A 103 2.76 -4.36 -26.87
C MET A 103 3.16 -5.13 -25.62
N LEU A 104 2.93 -6.45 -25.59
CA LEU A 104 3.23 -7.26 -24.43
C LEU A 104 4.73 -7.47 -24.25
N ARG A 105 5.15 -7.41 -22.99
CA ARG A 105 6.48 -7.83 -22.55
C ARG A 105 6.40 -9.23 -21.97
N PRO A 106 7.45 -10.06 -22.13
CA PRO A 106 7.46 -11.40 -21.58
C PRO A 106 7.32 -11.36 -20.04
N PRO A 107 6.44 -12.18 -19.45
CA PRO A 107 6.30 -12.25 -18.00
C PRO A 107 7.49 -13.00 -17.39
N VAL A 108 7.87 -12.62 -16.18
CA VAL A 108 8.85 -13.34 -15.37
C VAL A 108 8.10 -14.12 -14.30
N PHE A 109 8.31 -15.43 -14.24
CA PHE A 109 7.70 -16.30 -13.24
C PHE A 109 8.68 -16.62 -12.12
N ILE A 110 8.24 -16.53 -10.88
CA ILE A 110 9.05 -16.82 -9.70
C ILE A 110 8.25 -17.70 -8.72
N PRO A 111 8.88 -18.61 -7.98
CA PRO A 111 8.21 -19.38 -6.96
C PRO A 111 7.90 -18.51 -5.73
N GLU A 112 6.78 -18.76 -5.06
CA GLU A 112 6.38 -18.07 -3.83
C GLU A 112 7.36 -18.25 -2.66
N SER A 113 8.16 -19.32 -2.69
CA SER A 113 9.20 -19.61 -1.69
C SER A 113 10.51 -18.85 -1.91
N LYS A 114 10.63 -18.05 -3.00
CA LYS A 114 11.84 -17.25 -3.28
C LYS A 114 12.05 -16.20 -2.19
N ARG A 115 13.30 -15.98 -1.78
CA ARG A 115 13.66 -14.92 -0.82
C ARG A 115 13.68 -13.55 -1.48
N LEU A 116 13.27 -12.51 -0.75
CA LEU A 116 13.16 -11.14 -1.28
C LEU A 116 14.48 -10.54 -1.73
N ASN A 117 15.59 -10.81 -1.02
CA ASN A 117 16.91 -10.35 -1.43
C ASN A 117 17.34 -10.91 -2.81
N MET A 118 16.95 -12.16 -3.11
CA MET A 118 17.19 -12.77 -4.43
C MET A 118 16.31 -12.14 -5.49
N LEU A 119 15.04 -11.89 -5.18
CA LEU A 119 14.10 -11.21 -6.08
C LEU A 119 14.56 -9.80 -6.41
N LEU A 120 15.01 -9.03 -5.40
CA LEU A 120 15.53 -7.68 -5.61
C LEU A 120 16.75 -7.66 -6.54
N THR A 121 17.65 -8.63 -6.38
CA THR A 121 18.81 -8.77 -7.27
C THR A 121 18.37 -9.04 -8.70
N GLU A 122 17.42 -9.95 -8.89
CA GLU A 122 16.88 -10.33 -10.20
C GLU A 122 16.15 -9.16 -10.89
N PHE A 123 15.34 -8.39 -10.15
CA PHE A 123 14.72 -7.17 -10.66
C PHE A 123 15.75 -6.14 -11.15
N ARG A 124 16.85 -5.97 -10.41
CA ARG A 124 17.92 -5.03 -10.78
C ARG A 124 18.69 -5.50 -12.04
N GLU A 125 18.98 -6.78 -12.15
CA GLU A 125 19.72 -7.35 -13.28
C GLU A 125 18.87 -7.38 -14.55
N SER A 126 17.60 -7.77 -14.44
CA SER A 126 16.69 -7.89 -15.58
C SER A 126 16.01 -6.58 -15.99
N GLN A 127 16.10 -5.53 -15.16
CA GLN A 127 15.37 -4.28 -15.31
C GLN A 127 13.84 -4.49 -15.36
N ASN A 128 13.35 -5.59 -14.82
CA ASN A 128 11.93 -5.86 -14.64
C ASN A 128 11.49 -5.29 -13.29
N HIS A 129 10.24 -4.84 -13.22
CA HIS A 129 9.67 -4.28 -12.00
C HIS A 129 8.47 -5.09 -11.50
N MET A 130 8.11 -6.17 -12.20
CA MET A 130 7.00 -7.04 -11.84
C MET A 130 7.35 -8.48 -12.17
N ALA A 131 6.96 -9.40 -11.28
CA ALA A 131 7.07 -10.84 -11.49
C ALA A 131 5.73 -11.51 -11.11
N ILE A 132 5.38 -12.54 -11.85
CA ILE A 132 4.23 -13.40 -11.57
C ILE A 132 4.70 -14.49 -10.60
N VAL A 133 3.99 -14.63 -9.50
CA VAL A 133 4.30 -15.62 -8.47
C VAL A 133 3.52 -16.88 -8.73
N VAL A 134 4.22 -18.02 -8.73
CA VAL A 134 3.62 -19.34 -8.95
C VAL A 134 3.77 -20.25 -7.74
N ASP A 135 2.78 -21.09 -7.52
CA ASP A 135 2.78 -22.14 -6.51
C ASP A 135 3.59 -23.39 -6.97
N GLU A 136 3.62 -24.43 -6.13
CA GLU A 136 4.34 -25.68 -6.39
C GLU A 136 3.73 -26.52 -7.54
N TYR A 137 2.51 -26.19 -7.93
CA TYR A 137 1.78 -26.87 -9.00
C TYR A 137 1.85 -26.13 -10.33
N GLY A 138 2.48 -24.95 -10.34
CA GLY A 138 2.60 -24.07 -11.50
C GLY A 138 1.41 -23.14 -11.71
N GLY A 139 0.47 -23.10 -10.77
CA GLY A 139 -0.65 -22.16 -10.78
C GLY A 139 -0.21 -20.76 -10.35
N VAL A 140 -0.89 -19.72 -10.84
CA VAL A 140 -0.62 -18.34 -10.45
C VAL A 140 -1.13 -18.10 -9.03
N ALA A 141 -0.21 -17.87 -8.10
CA ALA A 141 -0.49 -17.54 -6.69
C ALA A 141 -0.70 -16.02 -6.48
N GLY A 142 -0.01 -15.19 -7.29
CA GLY A 142 -0.06 -13.74 -7.15
C GLY A 142 0.92 -13.02 -8.06
N LEU A 143 1.23 -11.79 -7.73
CA LEU A 143 2.32 -11.00 -8.33
C LEU A 143 3.14 -10.30 -7.24
N ALA A 144 4.37 -9.95 -7.55
CA ALA A 144 5.23 -9.12 -6.72
C ALA A 144 5.90 -8.06 -7.58
N THR A 145 6.06 -6.86 -7.02
CA THR A 145 6.75 -5.76 -7.69
C THR A 145 8.03 -5.38 -6.95
N ILE A 146 8.91 -4.62 -7.60
CA ILE A 146 10.12 -4.10 -6.95
C ILE A 146 9.74 -3.11 -5.84
N GLU A 147 8.65 -2.38 -6.05
CA GLU A 147 8.08 -1.44 -5.09
C GLU A 147 7.69 -2.15 -3.79
N ASP A 148 7.03 -3.33 -3.85
CA ASP A 148 6.69 -4.15 -2.67
C ASP A 148 7.94 -4.60 -1.89
N VAL A 149 9.03 -4.93 -2.60
CA VAL A 149 10.29 -5.33 -1.96
C VAL A 149 10.98 -4.14 -1.31
N LEU A 150 10.98 -2.98 -1.97
CA LEU A 150 11.60 -1.75 -1.44
C LEU A 150 10.83 -1.24 -0.22
N GLU A 151 9.51 -1.37 -0.20
CA GLU A 151 8.69 -1.04 0.96
C GLU A 151 9.09 -1.83 2.21
N GLN A 152 9.54 -3.09 2.06
CA GLN A 152 10.04 -3.89 3.20
C GLN A 152 11.39 -3.38 3.74
N ILE A 153 12.17 -2.65 2.93
CA ILE A 153 13.47 -2.10 3.33
C ILE A 153 13.32 -0.71 3.93
N VAL A 154 12.59 0.14 3.23
CA VAL A 154 12.49 1.57 3.55
C VAL A 154 11.35 1.84 4.54
N GLY A 155 10.40 0.89 4.65
CA GLY A 155 9.10 1.14 5.26
C GLY A 155 8.24 1.97 4.31
N ASP A 156 7.08 2.42 4.75
CA ASP A 156 6.36 3.47 4.04
C ASP A 156 7.32 4.66 3.88
N ILE A 157 7.60 5.06 2.65
CA ILE A 157 8.28 6.32 2.38
C ILE A 157 7.27 7.40 2.74
N ASP A 158 7.21 7.76 4.01
CA ASP A 158 6.70 9.07 4.38
C ASP A 158 7.66 10.05 3.72
N ASP A 159 7.18 10.82 2.75
CA ASP A 159 7.98 11.81 2.03
C ASP A 159 8.64 12.70 3.10
N GLU A 160 9.98 12.83 3.10
CA GLU A 160 10.71 13.65 4.08
C GLU A 160 10.21 15.11 4.08
N HIS A 161 9.51 15.53 3.03
CA HIS A 161 8.75 16.77 2.95
C HIS A 161 7.41 16.74 3.69
N ASP A 162 6.88 15.56 4.02
CA ASP A 162 5.67 15.43 4.82
C ASP A 162 5.93 15.57 6.34
N ALA A 163 7.16 15.32 6.80
CA ALA A 163 7.48 15.38 8.23
C ALA A 163 7.74 16.80 8.76
N GLU A 164 8.01 17.81 7.92
CA GLU A 164 8.24 19.19 8.36
C GLU A 164 7.04 20.13 8.24
N GLU A 165 5.92 19.73 7.57
CA GLU A 165 4.71 20.55 7.42
C GLU A 165 3.38 19.78 7.58
N LEU A 166 3.36 18.51 7.94
CA LEU A 166 2.11 17.83 8.25
C LEU A 166 1.64 18.26 9.64
N GLU A 167 0.73 19.22 9.68
CA GLU A 167 -0.14 19.39 10.83
C GLU A 167 -0.76 18.02 11.13
N TYR A 168 -0.45 17.45 12.30
CA TYR A 168 -0.98 16.15 12.76
C TYR A 168 -2.51 16.09 12.70
N ILE A 169 -3.16 17.26 12.64
CA ILE A 169 -4.60 17.45 12.52
C ILE A 169 -4.86 18.52 11.46
N GLN A 170 -5.49 18.16 10.35
CA GLN A 170 -5.81 19.04 9.23
C GLN A 170 -7.32 19.23 9.08
N ASP A 171 -7.80 20.48 9.07
CA ASP A 171 -9.19 20.81 8.81
C ASP A 171 -9.54 20.58 7.32
N GLN A 172 -10.50 19.69 7.03
CA GLN A 172 -10.98 19.37 5.69
C GLN A 172 -12.03 20.37 5.16
N LYS A 173 -12.31 21.45 5.90
CA LYS A 173 -13.29 22.50 5.54
C LYS A 173 -14.73 22.02 5.31
N ASN A 174 -15.02 20.78 5.64
CA ASN A 174 -16.34 20.15 5.54
C ASN A 174 -16.92 19.76 6.91
N GLY A 175 -16.26 20.20 8.00
CA GLY A 175 -16.62 19.84 9.37
C GLY A 175 -16.01 18.52 9.84
N SER A 176 -15.11 17.92 9.06
CA SER A 176 -14.26 16.81 9.46
C SER A 176 -12.79 17.20 9.44
N PHE A 177 -11.96 16.43 10.13
CA PHE A 177 -10.53 16.62 10.27
C PHE A 177 -9.80 15.35 9.83
N LEU A 178 -8.74 15.51 9.05
CA LEU A 178 -7.78 14.43 8.81
C LEU A 178 -6.80 14.41 9.98
N VAL A 179 -6.73 13.28 10.68
CA VAL A 179 -5.86 13.10 11.84
C VAL A 179 -4.91 11.93 11.58
N LEU A 180 -3.62 12.16 11.74
CA LEU A 180 -2.64 11.08 11.67
C LEU A 180 -2.80 10.17 12.89
N ALA A 181 -2.70 8.85 12.70
CA ALA A 181 -2.88 7.90 13.80
C ALA A 181 -1.80 8.01 14.89
N LEU A 182 -0.64 8.59 14.55
CA LEU A 182 0.46 8.87 15.48
C LEU A 182 0.24 10.15 16.31
N THR A 183 -0.83 10.92 16.06
CA THR A 183 -1.20 12.08 16.88
C THR A 183 -1.34 11.63 18.32
N ARG A 184 -0.63 12.30 19.24
CA ARG A 184 -0.71 12.00 20.67
C ARG A 184 -2.08 12.40 21.21
N ILE A 185 -2.56 11.69 22.21
CA ILE A 185 -3.83 12.02 22.88
C ILE A 185 -3.77 13.43 23.48
N GLU A 186 -2.63 13.83 24.04
CA GLU A 186 -2.41 15.18 24.56
C GLU A 186 -2.63 16.26 23.49
N ASP A 187 -2.00 16.09 22.30
CA ASP A 187 -2.09 17.05 21.19
C ASP A 187 -3.52 17.11 20.63
N PHE A 188 -4.20 15.95 20.56
CA PHE A 188 -5.59 15.86 20.16
C PHE A 188 -6.51 16.58 21.15
N ASN A 189 -6.27 16.38 22.46
CA ASN A 189 -7.02 17.02 23.53
C ASN A 189 -6.88 18.55 23.49
N GLU A 190 -5.66 19.05 23.27
CA GLU A 190 -5.40 20.47 23.16
C GLU A 190 -6.11 21.07 21.93
N PHE A 191 -6.03 20.40 20.77
CA PHE A 191 -6.63 20.90 19.52
C PHE A 191 -8.15 20.97 19.57
N PHE A 192 -8.81 19.95 20.14
CA PHE A 192 -10.28 19.85 20.17
C PHE A 192 -10.92 20.34 21.48
N ASP A 193 -10.12 20.85 22.43
CA ASP A 193 -10.57 21.27 23.78
C ASP A 193 -11.37 20.18 24.49
N VAL A 194 -10.78 18.98 24.56
CA VAL A 194 -11.36 17.78 25.21
C VAL A 194 -10.37 17.17 26.20
N SER A 195 -10.80 16.15 26.95
CA SER A 195 -9.99 15.51 28.00
C SER A 195 -10.13 13.99 27.92
N MET A 196 -9.68 13.40 26.80
CA MET A 196 -9.57 11.95 26.69
C MET A 196 -8.43 11.45 27.57
N SER A 197 -8.62 10.27 28.19
CA SER A 197 -7.58 9.65 29.01
C SER A 197 -6.42 9.13 28.15
N ASP A 198 -5.20 9.35 28.59
CA ASP A 198 -3.95 8.85 28.02
C ASP A 198 -3.31 7.71 28.86
N GLU A 199 -4.05 7.19 29.87
CA GLU A 199 -3.53 6.16 30.77
C GLU A 199 -3.32 4.78 30.08
N GLU A 200 -4.09 4.46 29.04
CA GLU A 200 -4.08 3.15 28.38
C GLU A 200 -3.50 3.21 26.96
N TYR A 201 -3.39 4.38 26.35
CA TYR A 201 -2.89 4.59 24.99
C TYR A 201 -2.33 5.99 24.78
N ASP A 202 -1.16 6.08 24.14
CA ASP A 202 -0.47 7.36 23.93
C ASP A 202 -0.95 8.11 22.67
N THR A 203 -1.57 7.41 21.69
CA THR A 203 -1.90 7.96 20.36
C THR A 203 -3.33 7.63 19.94
N ILE A 204 -3.86 8.39 18.97
CA ILE A 204 -5.18 8.15 18.38
C ILE A 204 -5.27 6.75 17.73
N GLY A 205 -4.21 6.30 17.07
CA GLY A 205 -4.15 4.93 16.53
C GLY A 205 -4.21 3.87 17.63
N GLY A 206 -3.55 4.10 18.75
CA GLY A 206 -3.58 3.25 19.95
C GLY A 206 -4.99 3.16 20.54
N LEU A 207 -5.65 4.31 20.73
CA LEU A 207 -7.04 4.41 21.17
C LEU A 207 -7.96 3.54 20.30
N ILE A 208 -7.90 3.71 18.97
CA ILE A 208 -8.80 3.00 18.05
C ILE A 208 -8.56 1.49 18.10
N MET A 209 -7.29 1.06 18.14
CA MET A 209 -6.97 -0.36 18.25
C MET A 209 -7.39 -0.97 19.59
N HIS A 210 -7.27 -0.21 20.68
CA HIS A 210 -7.70 -0.63 22.01
C HIS A 210 -9.21 -0.84 22.06
N GLU A 211 -9.99 0.14 21.62
CA GLU A 211 -11.45 0.09 21.63
C GLU A 211 -12.03 -1.00 20.72
N LEU A 212 -11.44 -1.21 19.54
CA LEU A 212 -11.87 -2.26 18.62
C LEU A 212 -11.32 -3.66 18.97
N GLY A 213 -10.28 -3.75 19.82
CA GLY A 213 -9.60 -5.00 20.16
C GLY A 213 -8.87 -5.66 18.98
N ARG A 214 -8.74 -4.95 17.85
CA ARG A 214 -8.09 -5.39 16.61
C ARG A 214 -7.79 -4.20 15.69
N LEU A 215 -7.01 -4.48 14.65
CA LEU A 215 -6.77 -3.49 13.59
C LEU A 215 -8.06 -3.26 12.77
N PRO A 216 -8.50 -2.01 12.58
CA PRO A 216 -9.68 -1.71 11.76
C PRO A 216 -9.39 -1.86 10.26
N ARG A 217 -10.45 -2.07 9.48
CA ARG A 217 -10.37 -2.03 8.02
C ARG A 217 -10.57 -0.60 7.52
N ARG A 218 -10.06 -0.33 6.31
CA ARG A 218 -10.33 0.95 5.65
C ARG A 218 -11.84 1.20 5.53
N GLY A 219 -12.27 2.41 5.92
CA GLY A 219 -13.68 2.81 5.95
C GLY A 219 -14.43 2.39 7.21
N GLU A 220 -13.80 1.64 8.12
CA GLU A 220 -14.42 1.25 9.39
C GLU A 220 -14.52 2.46 10.33
N ILE A 221 -15.63 2.53 11.04
CA ILE A 221 -16.00 3.67 11.90
C ILE A 221 -16.01 3.19 13.35
N LEU A 222 -15.34 3.96 14.20
CA LEU A 222 -15.43 3.88 15.66
C LEU A 222 -16.11 5.14 16.18
N GLU A 223 -17.12 4.98 17.00
CA GLU A 223 -17.69 6.09 17.79
C GLU A 223 -17.11 6.05 19.21
N PHE A 224 -16.42 7.11 19.59
CA PHE A 224 -15.84 7.23 20.92
C PHE A 224 -16.03 8.64 21.45
N GLU A 225 -16.60 8.76 22.65
CA GLU A 225 -17.01 10.02 23.28
C GLU A 225 -17.86 10.90 22.33
N LYS A 226 -17.36 12.11 22.00
CA LYS A 226 -18.05 13.10 21.15
C LYS A 226 -17.67 12.99 19.68
N PHE A 227 -16.83 12.03 19.32
CA PHE A 227 -16.25 11.92 17.98
C PHE A 227 -16.60 10.62 17.29
N GLN A 228 -16.59 10.69 15.98
CA GLN A 228 -16.61 9.54 15.07
C GLN A 228 -15.26 9.49 14.35
N PHE A 229 -14.57 8.35 14.48
CA PHE A 229 -13.28 8.08 13.84
C PHE A 229 -13.50 7.10 12.71
N LYS A 230 -13.28 7.52 11.48
CA LYS A 230 -13.35 6.67 10.30
C LYS A 230 -11.95 6.39 9.78
N THR A 231 -11.56 5.13 9.73
CA THR A 231 -10.25 4.72 9.23
C THR A 231 -10.14 5.02 7.74
N LEU A 232 -9.25 5.93 7.35
CA LEU A 232 -8.99 6.24 5.95
C LEU A 232 -7.90 5.34 5.37
N ARG A 233 -6.81 5.17 6.13
CA ARG A 233 -5.66 4.36 5.71
C ARG A 233 -5.17 3.51 6.87
N ALA A 234 -5.07 2.21 6.65
CA ALA A 234 -4.47 1.24 7.57
C ALA A 234 -3.82 0.13 6.75
N ASP A 235 -2.73 -0.41 7.25
CA ASP A 235 -2.06 -1.60 6.73
C ASP A 235 -2.30 -2.82 7.64
N ARG A 236 -1.51 -3.88 7.47
CA ARG A 236 -1.62 -5.12 8.29
C ARG A 236 -1.08 -4.97 9.73
N ARG A 237 -0.39 -3.86 10.03
CA ARG A 237 0.33 -3.66 11.30
C ARG A 237 -0.16 -2.44 12.07
N ARG A 238 -0.59 -1.37 11.36
CA ARG A 238 -0.96 -0.08 11.99
C ARG A 238 -2.02 0.70 11.21
N ILE A 239 -2.62 1.66 11.89
CA ILE A 239 -3.44 2.71 11.29
C ILE A 239 -2.50 3.86 10.92
N HIS A 240 -2.70 4.48 9.75
CA HIS A 240 -1.92 5.64 9.31
C HIS A 240 -2.70 6.94 9.50
N SER A 241 -3.95 6.98 9.04
CA SER A 241 -4.78 8.17 9.13
C SER A 241 -6.25 7.85 9.33
N VAL A 242 -6.93 8.76 9.99
CA VAL A 242 -8.37 8.69 10.26
C VAL A 242 -9.04 10.01 9.93
N GLU A 243 -10.28 9.96 9.51
CA GLU A 243 -11.18 11.10 9.44
C GLU A 243 -11.92 11.20 10.77
N VAL A 244 -11.79 12.35 11.41
CA VAL A 244 -12.46 12.64 12.68
C VAL A 244 -13.58 13.65 12.43
N SER A 245 -14.77 13.35 12.89
CA SER A 245 -15.92 14.27 12.82
C SER A 245 -16.67 14.26 14.15
N PRO A 246 -17.35 15.36 14.49
CA PRO A 246 -18.24 15.38 15.65
C PRO A 246 -19.34 14.33 15.48
N ARG A 247 -19.63 13.60 16.55
CA ARG A 247 -20.75 12.67 16.58
C ARG A 247 -22.06 13.45 16.42
N GLN A 248 -22.88 13.09 15.44
CA GLN A 248 -24.21 13.65 15.30
C GLN A 248 -25.08 13.08 16.42
N ASP A 249 -25.42 13.90 17.40
CA ASP A 249 -26.43 13.56 18.38
C ASP A 249 -27.77 13.38 17.67
N ASN A 250 -28.19 12.13 17.50
CA ASN A 250 -29.53 11.76 17.07
C ASN A 250 -30.54 11.99 18.23
N SER A 251 -30.48 13.16 18.85
CA SER A 251 -31.43 13.58 19.88
C SER A 251 -32.40 14.61 19.30
N SER A 252 -33.26 14.15 18.38
CA SER A 252 -34.47 14.90 18.01
C SER A 252 -35.47 13.97 17.34
N GLN A 253 -36.20 13.18 18.14
CA GLN A 253 -37.61 12.84 17.92
C GLN A 253 -38.26 12.53 19.26
#